data_f8a50464e6ac9c15c1b4946be5ae164e
#
_entry.id   f8a50464e6ac9c15c1b4946be5ae164e
#
_cell.length_a   1.000
_cell.length_b   1.000
_cell.length_c   1.000
_cell.angle_alpha   90.00
_cell.angle_beta   90.00
_cell.angle_gamma   90.00
#
_symmetry.space_group_name_H-M   'P 1'
#
loop_
_entity.id
_entity.type
_entity.pdbx_description
1 polymer ?
#
loop_
_entity_poly.entity_id
_entity_poly.type
_entity_poly.pdbx_seq_one_letter_code
_entity_poly.pdbx_strand_id
1 'polypeptide(L)'
;MKKTPAATKVTTSAQNSADSTELALVPTKTEPRVDSRLLAKQLGIKHPNLFAQVKTHKADFEQFGKVTFQTGALPSGQSEKFATLNEDQAYLLLTYSRNTAKVRALKIKLVKAFSNARRAAAVRQTEYLPSYHAMSDRIHELAQGSPNERFLHMNTAKLVNQVAGIEAGQRPGAPLPKQSVLAVAHMLAAGAIEQATDRHQIQGLVKKALAPLAALAAPQRLQGGAA
;
A
#
# COMPACT_ATOMS: atom_id res chain seq x y z
N MET A 1 -5.80 8.70 -38.88
CA MET A 1 -5.87 9.43 -37.61
C MET A 1 -5.48 8.47 -36.47
N LYS A 2 -4.26 8.59 -35.91
CA LYS A 2 -3.75 7.72 -34.84
C LYS A 2 -4.11 8.35 -33.51
N LYS A 3 -4.90 7.67 -32.68
CA LYS A 3 -5.21 8.08 -31.29
C LYS A 3 -4.01 7.79 -30.40
N THR A 4 -3.47 8.83 -29.80
CA THR A 4 -2.45 8.77 -28.73
C THR A 4 -3.11 8.31 -27.42
N PRO A 5 -2.54 7.37 -26.66
CA PRO A 5 -3.10 6.99 -25.37
C PRO A 5 -2.79 8.07 -24.31
N ALA A 6 -3.82 8.41 -23.56
CA ALA A 6 -3.75 9.39 -22.48
C ALA A 6 -2.81 8.92 -21.35
N ALA A 7 -1.89 9.80 -20.98
CA ALA A 7 -1.01 9.60 -19.82
C ALA A 7 -1.84 9.62 -18.54
N THR A 8 -1.81 8.53 -17.79
CA THR A 8 -2.40 8.43 -16.46
C THR A 8 -1.60 9.31 -15.49
N LYS A 9 -2.17 10.43 -15.07
CA LYS A 9 -1.66 11.27 -14.00
C LYS A 9 -1.75 10.51 -12.68
N VAL A 10 -0.63 10.05 -12.18
CA VAL A 10 -0.51 9.60 -10.78
C VAL A 10 -0.48 10.86 -9.91
N THR A 11 -1.61 11.21 -9.33
CA THR A 11 -1.71 12.28 -8.35
C THR A 11 -1.18 11.75 -7.02
N THR A 12 0.06 12.04 -6.70
CA THR A 12 0.63 11.79 -5.36
C THR A 12 0.12 12.89 -4.45
N SER A 13 -0.98 12.64 -3.74
CA SER A 13 -1.40 13.49 -2.62
C SER A 13 -0.43 13.25 -1.45
N ALA A 14 0.52 14.17 -1.29
CA ALA A 14 1.34 14.28 -0.11
C ALA A 14 0.46 14.75 1.06
N GLN A 15 -0.01 13.82 1.88
CA GLN A 15 -0.57 14.18 3.18
C GLN A 15 0.59 14.42 4.15
N ASN A 16 0.81 15.71 4.43
CA ASN A 16 1.61 16.20 5.54
C ASN A 16 0.90 15.83 6.85
N SER A 17 1.42 14.83 7.57
CA SER A 17 1.22 14.72 9.00
C SER A 17 2.59 14.63 9.65
N ALA A 18 2.88 15.64 10.47
CA ALA A 18 4.07 15.70 11.30
C ALA A 18 4.18 14.44 12.16
N ASP A 19 5.41 13.95 12.29
CA ASP A 19 5.84 12.93 13.26
C ASP A 19 5.35 11.48 13.03
N SER A 20 5.33 10.99 11.82
CA SER A 20 5.32 9.55 11.61
C SER A 20 6.75 9.01 11.72
N THR A 21 7.01 8.28 12.79
CA THR A 21 8.28 7.58 13.09
C THR A 21 8.64 6.56 12.00
N GLU A 22 7.72 6.27 11.10
CA GLU A 22 7.83 5.24 10.07
C GLU A 22 8.24 5.84 8.72
N LEU A 23 9.18 5.16 8.04
CA LEU A 23 9.67 5.54 6.72
C LEU A 23 8.67 5.08 5.66
N ALA A 24 8.08 6.02 4.92
CA ALA A 24 7.15 5.72 3.85
C ALA A 24 7.88 5.07 2.65
N LEU A 25 7.41 3.88 2.24
CA LEU A 25 7.86 3.22 1.02
C LEU A 25 6.89 3.50 -0.13
N VAL A 26 7.43 3.56 -1.33
CA VAL A 26 6.66 3.66 -2.57
C VAL A 26 6.27 2.25 -3.01
N PRO A 27 4.98 1.89 -3.02
CA PRO A 27 4.54 0.60 -3.52
C PRO A 27 4.75 0.54 -5.03
N THR A 28 5.34 -0.55 -5.51
CA THR A 28 5.40 -0.86 -6.94
C THR A 28 4.78 -2.23 -7.22
N LYS A 29 4.68 -2.60 -8.48
CA LYS A 29 4.10 -3.90 -8.86
C LYS A 29 4.95 -5.09 -8.42
N THR A 30 6.26 -4.92 -8.33
CA THR A 30 7.22 -6.00 -8.07
C THR A 30 7.73 -6.01 -6.64
N GLU A 31 8.15 -4.84 -6.14
CA GLU A 31 8.83 -4.73 -4.84
C GLU A 31 8.63 -3.32 -4.25
N PRO A 32 8.59 -3.16 -2.92
CA PRO A 32 8.55 -1.84 -2.31
C PRO A 32 9.86 -1.10 -2.56
N ARG A 33 9.78 0.21 -2.80
CA ARG A 33 10.95 1.08 -3.04
C ARG A 33 10.92 2.30 -2.14
N VAL A 34 12.07 2.91 -1.92
CA VAL A 34 12.21 4.14 -1.16
C VAL A 34 12.66 5.28 -2.07
N ASP A 35 12.08 6.47 -1.85
CA ASP A 35 12.42 7.69 -2.59
C ASP A 35 13.74 8.29 -2.07
N SER A 36 14.67 8.57 -2.98
CA SER A 36 15.97 9.16 -2.66
C SER A 36 15.86 10.54 -1.99
N ARG A 37 14.79 11.30 -2.25
CA ARG A 37 14.53 12.59 -1.59
C ARG A 37 14.24 12.38 -0.10
N LEU A 38 13.46 11.35 0.22
CA LEU A 38 13.16 10.99 1.60
C LEU A 38 14.42 10.53 2.34
N LEU A 39 15.26 9.72 1.69
CA LEU A 39 16.56 9.30 2.25
C LEU A 39 17.48 10.50 2.51
N ALA A 40 17.60 11.43 1.58
CA ALA A 40 18.39 12.64 1.75
C ALA A 40 17.91 13.47 2.93
N LYS A 41 16.59 13.67 3.07
CA LYS A 41 15.98 14.35 4.21
C LYS A 41 16.31 13.67 5.55
N GLN A 42 16.19 12.36 5.61
CA GLN A 42 16.49 11.59 6.84
C GLN A 42 17.98 11.60 7.19
N LEU A 43 18.86 11.62 6.18
CA LEU A 43 20.32 11.74 6.36
C LEU A 43 20.74 13.18 6.73
N GLY A 44 19.90 14.17 6.48
CA GLY A 44 20.22 15.58 6.68
C GLY A 44 21.19 16.14 5.64
N ILE A 45 21.18 15.58 4.42
CA ILE A 45 21.98 16.03 3.28
C ILE A 45 21.12 16.59 2.17
N LYS A 46 21.69 17.41 1.30
CA LYS A 46 20.98 17.93 0.13
C LYS A 46 20.69 16.79 -0.86
N HIS A 47 19.45 16.69 -1.34
CA HIS A 47 19.06 15.67 -2.29
C HIS A 47 19.92 15.61 -3.56
N PRO A 48 20.34 16.73 -4.20
CA PRO A 48 21.23 16.67 -5.36
C PRO A 48 22.54 15.92 -5.11
N ASN A 49 23.09 16.00 -3.90
CA ASN A 49 24.33 15.30 -3.56
C ASN A 49 24.11 13.78 -3.49
N LEU A 50 23.03 13.35 -2.83
CA LEU A 50 22.65 11.94 -2.76
C LEU A 50 22.30 11.40 -4.15
N PHE A 51 21.57 12.17 -4.95
CA PHE A 51 21.21 11.78 -6.30
C PHE A 51 22.44 11.66 -7.22
N ALA A 52 23.40 12.59 -7.10
CA ALA A 52 24.68 12.49 -7.80
C ALA A 52 25.44 11.22 -7.40
N GLN A 53 25.49 10.87 -6.11
CA GLN A 53 26.12 9.64 -5.61
C GLN A 53 25.48 8.39 -6.23
N VAL A 54 24.14 8.31 -6.27
CA VAL A 54 23.42 7.20 -6.92
C VAL A 54 23.76 7.11 -8.41
N LYS A 55 23.91 8.25 -9.10
CA LYS A 55 24.28 8.28 -10.51
C LYS A 55 25.73 7.85 -10.74
N THR A 56 26.66 8.33 -9.92
CA THR A 56 28.10 8.01 -10.03
C THR A 56 28.33 6.52 -9.82
N HIS A 57 27.66 5.91 -8.85
CA HIS A 57 27.80 4.49 -8.52
C HIS A 57 26.66 3.63 -9.09
N LYS A 58 26.04 4.07 -10.19
CA LYS A 58 24.88 3.40 -10.78
C LYS A 58 25.15 1.92 -11.07
N ALA A 59 26.33 1.57 -11.56
CA ALA A 59 26.70 0.18 -11.86
C ALA A 59 26.68 -0.71 -10.62
N ASP A 60 27.09 -0.19 -9.45
CA ASP A 60 27.06 -0.94 -8.19
C ASP A 60 25.62 -1.19 -7.74
N PHE A 61 24.76 -0.16 -7.85
CA PHE A 61 23.35 -0.30 -7.52
C PHE A 61 22.61 -1.27 -8.46
N GLU A 62 22.98 -1.30 -9.73
CA GLU A 62 22.36 -2.18 -10.73
C GLU A 62 22.73 -3.65 -10.56
N GLN A 63 23.71 -4.01 -9.72
CA GLN A 63 23.95 -5.38 -9.28
C GLN A 63 22.75 -5.95 -8.48
N PHE A 64 21.98 -5.07 -7.84
CA PHE A 64 20.79 -5.42 -7.05
C PHE A 64 19.47 -5.12 -7.77
N GLY A 65 19.51 -5.01 -9.10
CA GLY A 65 18.35 -4.72 -9.92
C GLY A 65 18.35 -3.31 -10.51
N LYS A 66 17.48 -3.05 -11.46
CA LYS A 66 17.41 -1.77 -12.19
C LYS A 66 17.11 -0.59 -11.26
N VAL A 67 17.96 0.43 -11.29
CA VAL A 67 17.68 1.72 -10.64
C VAL A 67 16.64 2.48 -11.46
N THR A 68 15.54 2.86 -10.81
CA THR A 68 14.45 3.59 -11.47
C THR A 68 14.57 5.08 -11.16
N PHE A 69 14.63 5.90 -12.20
CA PHE A 69 14.61 7.36 -12.11
C PHE A 69 13.23 7.88 -12.47
N GLN A 70 12.75 8.84 -11.70
CA GLN A 70 11.46 9.49 -11.87
C GLN A 70 11.64 11.01 -11.81
N THR A 71 10.61 11.73 -12.27
CA THR A 71 10.53 13.19 -12.18
C THR A 71 9.27 13.54 -11.37
N GLY A 72 9.42 14.36 -10.37
CA GLY A 72 8.33 14.83 -9.53
C GLY A 72 8.32 16.35 -9.42
N ALA A 73 7.17 16.94 -9.14
CA ALA A 73 7.05 18.37 -8.90
C ALA A 73 7.57 18.72 -7.50
N LEU A 74 8.28 19.84 -7.39
CA LEU A 74 8.59 20.51 -6.13
C LEU A 74 7.44 21.45 -5.72
N PRO A 75 7.33 21.82 -4.44
CA PRO A 75 6.36 22.83 -4.01
C PRO A 75 6.51 24.17 -4.74
N SER A 76 7.71 24.47 -5.25
CA SER A 76 7.98 25.66 -6.07
C SER A 76 7.44 25.58 -7.49
N GLY A 77 6.81 24.48 -7.91
CA GLY A 77 6.36 24.23 -9.29
C GLY A 77 7.44 23.72 -10.23
N GLN A 78 8.72 23.70 -9.83
CA GLN A 78 9.80 23.13 -10.60
C GLN A 78 9.78 21.59 -10.56
N SER A 79 10.33 20.95 -11.59
CA SER A 79 10.47 19.49 -11.61
C SER A 79 11.84 19.07 -11.06
N GLU A 80 11.85 18.02 -10.23
CA GLU A 80 13.06 17.41 -9.70
C GLU A 80 13.14 15.94 -10.11
N LYS A 81 14.33 15.53 -10.58
CA LYS A 81 14.62 14.11 -10.85
C LYS A 81 15.05 13.42 -9.56
N PHE A 82 14.51 12.24 -9.29
CA PHE A 82 14.87 11.44 -8.13
C PHE A 82 14.95 9.95 -8.49
N ALA A 83 15.62 9.18 -7.66
CA ALA A 83 15.71 7.74 -7.79
C ALA A 83 14.76 7.05 -6.82
N THR A 84 14.20 5.91 -7.24
CA THR A 84 13.54 4.97 -6.32
C THR A 84 14.39 3.73 -6.21
N LEU A 85 14.80 3.43 -4.98
CA LEU A 85 15.73 2.35 -4.63
C LEU A 85 14.96 1.21 -3.97
N ASN A 86 15.29 -0.03 -4.33
CA ASN A 86 14.80 -1.20 -3.60
C ASN A 86 15.53 -1.37 -2.26
N GLU A 87 15.23 -2.42 -1.53
CA GLU A 87 15.79 -2.68 -0.20
C GLU A 87 17.31 -2.75 -0.20
N ASP A 88 17.89 -3.59 -1.08
CA ASP A 88 19.33 -3.80 -1.15
C ASP A 88 20.07 -2.56 -1.63
N GLN A 89 19.52 -1.87 -2.61
CA GLN A 89 20.04 -0.58 -3.09
C GLN A 89 20.04 0.49 -1.99
N ALA A 90 18.97 0.54 -1.18
CA ALA A 90 18.90 1.46 -0.06
C ALA A 90 19.94 1.12 1.02
N TYR A 91 20.18 -0.15 1.30
CA TYR A 91 21.23 -0.58 2.22
C TYR A 91 22.61 -0.28 1.67
N LEU A 92 22.88 -0.55 0.38
CA LEU A 92 24.13 -0.21 -0.27
C LEU A 92 24.42 1.30 -0.17
N LEU A 93 23.42 2.15 -0.44
CA LEU A 93 23.57 3.61 -0.28
C LEU A 93 24.05 4.00 1.11
N LEU A 94 23.53 3.34 2.16
CA LEU A 94 23.92 3.62 3.55
C LEU A 94 25.32 3.11 3.91
N THR A 95 25.90 2.18 3.13
CA THR A 95 27.31 1.78 3.32
C THR A 95 28.27 2.86 2.87
N TYR A 96 27.89 3.70 1.92
CA TYR A 96 28.71 4.84 1.46
C TYR A 96 28.68 6.03 2.45
N SER A 97 27.83 5.98 3.47
CA SER A 97 27.68 7.03 4.46
C SER A 97 28.46 6.73 5.74
N ARG A 98 29.05 7.75 6.38
CA ARG A 98 29.66 7.58 7.70
C ARG A 98 28.64 7.09 8.72
N ASN A 99 29.02 6.17 9.58
CA ASN A 99 28.11 5.54 10.55
C ASN A 99 27.76 6.47 11.73
N THR A 100 27.11 7.60 11.45
CA THR A 100 26.64 8.57 12.45
C THR A 100 25.37 8.07 13.16
N ALA A 101 24.98 8.73 14.26
CA ALA A 101 23.74 8.42 14.96
C ALA A 101 22.51 8.53 14.03
N LYS A 102 22.47 9.53 13.14
CA LYS A 102 21.40 9.69 12.13
C LYS A 102 21.35 8.52 11.15
N VAL A 103 22.52 8.09 10.64
CA VAL A 103 22.60 6.95 9.70
C VAL A 103 22.18 5.65 10.39
N ARG A 104 22.59 5.42 11.65
CA ARG A 104 22.13 4.25 12.42
C ARG A 104 20.62 4.25 12.62
N ALA A 105 20.05 5.40 12.99
CA ALA A 105 18.59 5.55 13.13
C ALA A 105 17.85 5.28 11.82
N LEU A 106 18.37 5.76 10.68
CA LEU A 106 17.80 5.51 9.36
C LEU A 106 17.89 4.03 8.96
N LYS A 107 19.01 3.35 9.25
CA LYS A 107 19.15 1.90 9.04
C LYS A 107 18.03 1.13 9.76
N ILE A 108 17.77 1.47 11.02
CA ILE A 108 16.70 0.82 11.80
C ILE A 108 15.32 1.10 11.18
N LYS A 109 15.05 2.35 10.78
CA LYS A 109 13.79 2.71 10.10
C LYS A 109 13.59 1.95 8.79
N LEU A 110 14.64 1.84 7.97
CA LEU A 110 14.60 1.09 6.70
C LEU A 110 14.32 -0.40 6.92
N VAL A 111 15.04 -1.03 7.85
CA VAL A 111 14.82 -2.45 8.18
C VAL A 111 13.36 -2.68 8.61
N LYS A 112 12.82 -1.83 9.48
CA LYS A 112 11.42 -1.93 9.91
C LYS A 112 10.45 -1.73 8.74
N ALA A 113 10.66 -0.71 7.92
CA ALA A 113 9.77 -0.40 6.81
C ALA A 113 9.73 -1.54 5.77
N PHE A 114 10.88 -2.04 5.34
CA PHE A 114 10.93 -3.15 4.39
C PHE A 114 10.43 -4.48 4.99
N SER A 115 10.73 -4.75 6.27
CA SER A 115 10.17 -5.92 6.96
C SER A 115 8.64 -5.87 7.02
N ASN A 116 8.07 -4.71 7.36
CA ASN A 116 6.61 -4.53 7.37
C ASN A 116 6.01 -4.68 5.97
N ALA A 117 6.68 -4.15 4.95
CA ALA A 117 6.23 -4.29 3.57
C ALA A 117 6.24 -5.76 3.09
N ARG A 118 7.28 -6.53 3.44
CA ARG A 118 7.33 -7.97 3.12
C ARG A 118 6.21 -8.75 3.84
N ARG A 119 5.96 -8.45 5.12
CA ARG A 119 4.85 -9.07 5.87
C ARG A 119 3.51 -8.74 5.25
N ALA A 120 3.29 -7.47 4.86
CA ALA A 120 2.06 -7.06 4.18
C ALA A 120 1.88 -7.77 2.83
N ALA A 121 2.95 -7.94 2.07
CA ALA A 121 2.92 -8.70 0.82
C ALA A 121 2.63 -10.19 1.05
N ALA A 122 3.20 -10.79 2.09
CA ALA A 122 2.92 -12.18 2.47
C ALA A 122 1.44 -12.37 2.84
N VAL A 123 0.90 -11.55 3.74
CA VAL A 123 -0.54 -11.58 4.11
C VAL A 123 -1.43 -11.42 2.88
N ARG A 124 -1.05 -10.51 1.99
CA ARG A 124 -1.78 -10.31 0.74
C ARG A 124 -1.82 -11.58 -0.11
N GLN A 125 -0.68 -12.27 -0.25
CA GLN A 125 -0.55 -13.42 -1.13
C GLN A 125 -1.18 -14.68 -0.54
N THR A 126 -0.99 -14.92 0.77
CA THR A 126 -1.39 -16.17 1.41
C THR A 126 -2.81 -16.15 1.97
N GLU A 127 -3.32 -14.99 2.33
CA GLU A 127 -4.62 -14.87 3.01
C GLU A 127 -5.65 -14.07 2.19
N TYR A 128 -5.25 -12.86 1.76
CA TYR A 128 -6.19 -11.97 1.08
C TYR A 128 -6.59 -12.47 -0.32
N LEU A 129 -5.62 -12.80 -1.18
CA LEU A 129 -5.94 -13.20 -2.57
C LEU A 129 -6.76 -14.49 -2.64
N PRO A 130 -6.45 -15.57 -1.89
CA PRO A 130 -7.29 -16.77 -1.88
C PRO A 130 -8.73 -16.48 -1.43
N SER A 131 -8.90 -15.72 -0.35
CA SER A 131 -10.23 -15.33 0.14
C SER A 131 -10.99 -14.43 -0.84
N TYR A 132 -10.28 -13.53 -1.53
CA TYR A 132 -10.86 -12.69 -2.58
C TYR A 132 -11.34 -13.53 -3.76
N HIS A 133 -10.54 -14.51 -4.23
CA HIS A 133 -10.94 -15.38 -5.34
C HIS A 133 -12.14 -16.25 -4.95
N ALA A 134 -12.11 -16.91 -3.79
CA ALA A 134 -13.24 -17.72 -3.31
C ALA A 134 -14.54 -16.90 -3.24
N MET A 135 -14.47 -15.68 -2.69
CA MET A 135 -15.62 -14.77 -2.65
C MET A 135 -16.10 -14.39 -4.06
N SER A 136 -15.16 -14.08 -4.97
CA SER A 136 -15.46 -13.66 -6.33
C SER A 136 -16.12 -14.78 -7.13
N ASP A 137 -15.57 -15.99 -7.05
CA ASP A 137 -16.06 -17.15 -7.76
C ASP A 137 -17.47 -17.51 -7.30
N ARG A 138 -17.74 -17.45 -5.99
CA ARG A 138 -19.07 -17.73 -5.46
C ARG A 138 -20.10 -16.67 -5.85
N ILE A 139 -19.72 -15.37 -5.90
CA ILE A 139 -20.61 -14.33 -6.44
C ILE A 139 -20.93 -14.62 -7.90
N HIS A 140 -19.94 -15.02 -8.69
CA HIS A 140 -20.13 -15.36 -10.10
C HIS A 140 -21.13 -16.53 -10.25
N GLU A 141 -20.97 -17.60 -9.51
CA GLU A 141 -21.88 -18.75 -9.53
C GLU A 141 -23.34 -18.36 -9.23
N LEU A 142 -23.57 -17.57 -8.17
CA LEU A 142 -24.91 -17.15 -7.75
C LEU A 142 -25.54 -16.10 -8.67
N ALA A 143 -24.72 -15.32 -9.38
CA ALA A 143 -25.16 -14.22 -10.22
C ALA A 143 -25.06 -14.52 -11.71
N GLN A 144 -24.61 -15.71 -12.10
CA GLN A 144 -24.35 -16.09 -13.48
C GLN A 144 -25.53 -15.74 -14.40
N GLY A 145 -25.26 -15.03 -15.49
CA GLY A 145 -26.26 -14.57 -16.45
C GLY A 145 -27.05 -13.33 -16.01
N SER A 146 -26.75 -12.76 -14.83
CA SER A 146 -27.39 -11.53 -14.36
C SER A 146 -26.65 -10.28 -14.86
N PRO A 147 -27.35 -9.28 -15.42
CA PRO A 147 -26.73 -7.98 -15.77
C PRO A 147 -26.21 -7.23 -14.53
N ASN A 148 -26.64 -7.64 -13.33
CA ASN A 148 -26.29 -7.02 -12.06
C ASN A 148 -25.05 -7.65 -11.39
N GLU A 149 -24.44 -8.68 -11.92
CA GLU A 149 -23.27 -9.36 -11.35
C GLU A 149 -22.13 -8.37 -11.01
N ARG A 150 -21.79 -7.49 -11.96
CA ARG A 150 -20.79 -6.44 -11.74
C ARG A 150 -21.07 -5.58 -10.52
N PHE A 151 -22.33 -5.24 -10.28
CA PHE A 151 -22.72 -4.42 -9.11
C PHE A 151 -22.61 -5.19 -7.81
N LEU A 152 -22.88 -6.50 -7.81
CA LEU A 152 -22.68 -7.34 -6.62
C LEU A 152 -21.19 -7.37 -6.22
N HIS A 153 -20.29 -7.62 -7.15
CA HIS A 153 -18.84 -7.55 -6.90
C HIS A 153 -18.42 -6.18 -6.36
N MET A 154 -18.85 -5.11 -7.02
CA MET A 154 -18.51 -3.75 -6.63
C MET A 154 -19.03 -3.39 -5.21
N ASN A 155 -20.26 -3.74 -4.91
CA ASN A 155 -20.89 -3.42 -3.62
C ASN A 155 -20.26 -4.24 -2.48
N THR A 156 -19.98 -5.53 -2.70
CA THR A 156 -19.28 -6.37 -1.74
C THR A 156 -17.87 -5.82 -1.49
N ALA A 157 -17.13 -5.44 -2.55
CA ALA A 157 -15.83 -4.84 -2.43
C ALA A 157 -15.85 -3.50 -1.64
N LYS A 158 -16.90 -2.68 -1.80
CA LYS A 158 -17.09 -1.45 -1.03
C LYS A 158 -17.27 -1.73 0.46
N LEU A 159 -18.09 -2.71 0.82
CA LEU A 159 -18.33 -3.10 2.22
C LEU A 159 -17.03 -3.55 2.89
N VAL A 160 -16.28 -4.42 2.23
CA VAL A 160 -14.98 -4.90 2.73
C VAL A 160 -13.97 -3.76 2.89
N ASN A 161 -13.86 -2.87 1.89
CA ASN A 161 -12.99 -1.71 1.94
C ASN A 161 -13.34 -0.76 3.09
N GLN A 162 -14.62 -0.52 3.30
CA GLN A 162 -15.11 0.35 4.37
C GLN A 162 -14.69 -0.16 5.75
N VAL A 163 -14.80 -1.45 6.00
CA VAL A 163 -14.37 -2.06 7.26
C VAL A 163 -12.87 -2.00 7.44
N ALA A 164 -12.10 -2.19 6.38
CA ALA A 164 -10.64 -2.10 6.42
C ALA A 164 -10.10 -0.65 6.43
N GLY A 165 -10.97 0.36 6.29
CA GLY A 165 -10.56 1.76 6.19
C GLY A 165 -9.65 2.03 4.98
N ILE A 166 -9.96 1.39 3.83
CA ILE A 166 -9.18 1.47 2.59
C ILE A 166 -10.05 2.07 1.49
N GLU A 167 -9.53 3.05 0.78
CA GLU A 167 -10.20 3.60 -0.41
C GLU A 167 -10.02 2.70 -1.63
N ALA A 168 -10.89 2.90 -2.62
CA ALA A 168 -10.80 2.17 -3.90
C ALA A 168 -9.43 2.42 -4.56
N GLY A 169 -8.79 1.34 -5.01
CA GLY A 169 -7.46 1.38 -5.65
C GLY A 169 -6.27 1.40 -4.68
N GLN A 170 -6.47 1.60 -3.38
CA GLN A 170 -5.37 1.69 -2.40
C GLN A 170 -4.96 0.35 -1.77
N ARG A 171 -5.64 -0.75 -2.09
CA ARG A 171 -5.36 -2.07 -1.51
C ARG A 171 -3.89 -2.55 -1.66
N PRO A 172 -3.23 -2.38 -2.83
CA PRO A 172 -1.86 -2.87 -3.01
C PRO A 172 -0.82 -2.18 -2.12
N GLY A 173 -1.05 -0.92 -1.76
CA GLY A 173 -0.14 -0.12 -0.93
C GLY A 173 -0.59 0.03 0.52
N ALA A 174 -1.62 -0.69 0.95
CA ALA A 174 -2.12 -0.56 2.30
C ALA A 174 -1.10 -1.12 3.33
N PRO A 175 -0.90 -0.45 4.48
CA PRO A 175 0.02 -0.90 5.53
C PRO A 175 -0.46 -2.22 6.14
N LEU A 176 0.47 -2.95 6.76
CA LEU A 176 0.23 -4.28 7.33
C LEU A 176 -1.04 -4.39 8.18
N PRO A 177 -1.35 -3.49 9.13
CA PRO A 177 -2.58 -3.60 9.92
C PRO A 177 -3.85 -3.58 9.06
N LYS A 178 -3.90 -2.70 8.05
CA LYS A 178 -5.03 -2.64 7.12
C LYS A 178 -5.11 -3.87 6.20
N GLN A 179 -3.97 -4.42 5.78
CA GLN A 179 -3.92 -5.67 5.00
C GLN A 179 -4.47 -6.85 5.81
N SER A 180 -4.14 -6.95 7.10
CA SER A 180 -4.68 -7.99 7.98
C SER A 180 -6.18 -7.87 8.16
N VAL A 181 -6.69 -6.66 8.41
CA VAL A 181 -8.15 -6.41 8.50
C VAL A 181 -8.84 -6.74 7.18
N LEU A 182 -8.22 -6.39 6.05
CA LEU A 182 -8.73 -6.70 4.72
C LEU A 182 -8.84 -8.22 4.48
N ALA A 183 -7.81 -8.99 4.87
CA ALA A 183 -7.83 -10.44 4.76
C ALA A 183 -8.96 -11.06 5.60
N VAL A 184 -9.06 -10.68 6.87
CA VAL A 184 -10.15 -11.14 7.75
C VAL A 184 -11.53 -10.75 7.20
N ALA A 185 -11.70 -9.53 6.72
CA ALA A 185 -12.95 -9.08 6.13
C ALA A 185 -13.34 -9.90 4.88
N HIS A 186 -12.37 -10.25 4.04
CA HIS A 186 -12.62 -11.13 2.89
C HIS A 186 -12.98 -12.55 3.32
N MET A 187 -12.30 -13.13 4.32
CA MET A 187 -12.62 -14.46 4.85
C MET A 187 -14.05 -14.50 5.40
N LEU A 188 -14.44 -13.48 6.19
CA LEU A 188 -15.80 -13.38 6.72
C LEU A 188 -16.85 -13.20 5.62
N ALA A 189 -16.55 -12.37 4.61
CA ALA A 189 -17.43 -12.17 3.46
C ALA A 189 -17.58 -13.45 2.62
N ALA A 190 -16.49 -14.16 2.35
CA ALA A 190 -16.52 -15.43 1.63
C ALA A 190 -17.37 -16.47 2.37
N GLY A 191 -17.11 -16.68 3.67
CA GLY A 191 -17.89 -17.61 4.48
C GLY A 191 -19.37 -17.25 4.60
N ALA A 192 -19.71 -15.95 4.57
CA ALA A 192 -21.11 -15.51 4.56
C ALA A 192 -21.79 -15.79 3.21
N ILE A 193 -21.05 -15.60 2.10
CA ILE A 193 -21.60 -15.83 0.73
C ILE A 193 -21.79 -17.32 0.46
N GLU A 194 -20.99 -18.21 1.06
CA GLU A 194 -21.22 -19.66 0.99
C GLU A 194 -22.62 -20.08 1.51
N GLN A 195 -23.17 -19.33 2.47
CA GLN A 195 -24.50 -19.59 3.02
C GLN A 195 -25.64 -19.04 2.13
N ALA A 196 -25.30 -18.26 1.10
CA ALA A 196 -26.29 -17.70 0.20
C ALA A 196 -26.80 -18.75 -0.78
N THR A 197 -28.13 -18.85 -0.89
CA THR A 197 -28.80 -19.67 -1.91
C THR A 197 -29.24 -18.86 -3.12
N ASP A 198 -29.26 -17.53 -3.00
CA ASP A 198 -29.65 -16.59 -4.03
C ASP A 198 -28.79 -15.31 -3.96
N ARG A 199 -28.56 -14.71 -5.13
CA ARG A 199 -27.80 -13.46 -5.28
C ARG A 199 -28.33 -12.28 -4.45
N HIS A 200 -29.64 -12.23 -4.17
CA HIS A 200 -30.25 -11.14 -3.41
C HIS A 200 -29.86 -11.19 -1.91
N GLN A 201 -29.47 -12.34 -1.40
CA GLN A 201 -29.04 -12.53 -0.01
C GLN A 201 -27.62 -12.06 0.24
N ILE A 202 -26.76 -11.99 -0.78
CA ILE A 202 -25.31 -11.72 -0.69
C ILE A 202 -25.03 -10.48 0.17
N GLN A 203 -25.62 -9.34 -0.18
CA GLN A 203 -25.32 -8.08 0.52
C GLN A 203 -25.76 -8.10 1.98
N GLY A 204 -26.92 -8.69 2.27
CA GLY A 204 -27.44 -8.82 3.65
C GLY A 204 -26.52 -9.69 4.51
N LEU A 205 -26.14 -10.86 4.01
CA LEU A 205 -25.25 -11.79 4.70
C LEU A 205 -23.86 -11.19 4.93
N VAL A 206 -23.26 -10.56 3.91
CA VAL A 206 -21.96 -9.90 4.04
C VAL A 206 -22.00 -8.75 5.05
N LYS A 207 -23.02 -7.89 5.02
CA LYS A 207 -23.18 -6.82 6.02
C LYS A 207 -23.27 -7.38 7.44
N LYS A 208 -24.05 -8.45 7.64
CA LYS A 208 -24.21 -9.11 8.95
C LYS A 208 -22.87 -9.70 9.42
N ALA A 209 -22.15 -10.38 8.55
CA ALA A 209 -20.85 -10.98 8.89
C ALA A 209 -19.77 -9.95 9.20
N LEU A 210 -19.78 -8.80 8.53
CA LEU A 210 -18.80 -7.73 8.72
C LEU A 210 -19.13 -6.79 9.89
N ALA A 211 -20.35 -6.80 10.40
CA ALA A 211 -20.77 -5.88 11.46
C ALA A 211 -19.90 -5.94 12.74
N PRO A 212 -19.50 -7.11 13.26
CA PRO A 212 -18.63 -7.17 14.43
C PRO A 212 -17.25 -6.53 14.16
N LEU A 213 -16.68 -6.78 12.98
CA LEU A 213 -15.38 -6.22 12.59
C LEU A 213 -15.47 -4.71 12.38
N ALA A 214 -16.55 -4.21 11.82
CA ALA A 214 -16.83 -2.79 11.66
C ALA A 214 -16.95 -2.08 13.03
N ALA A 215 -17.57 -2.71 14.00
CA ALA A 215 -17.68 -2.17 15.35
C ALA A 215 -16.33 -2.04 16.05
N LEU A 216 -15.42 -3.01 15.85
CA LEU A 216 -14.04 -2.98 16.37
C LEU A 216 -13.18 -1.95 15.65
N ALA A 217 -13.39 -1.73 14.37
CA ALA A 217 -12.64 -0.78 13.56
C ALA A 217 -13.11 0.67 13.72
N ALA A 218 -14.32 0.90 14.25
CA ALA A 218 -14.82 2.22 14.56
C ALA A 218 -13.93 2.88 15.64
N PRO A 219 -13.52 4.17 15.49
CA PRO A 219 -12.77 4.84 16.53
C PRO A 219 -13.58 4.82 17.82
N GLN A 220 -13.08 4.12 18.84
CA GLN A 220 -13.66 4.19 20.18
C GLN A 220 -13.52 5.64 20.63
N ARG A 221 -14.61 6.39 20.67
CA ARG A 221 -14.68 7.63 21.44
C ARG A 221 -14.47 7.23 22.89
N LEU A 222 -13.25 7.40 23.38
CA LEU A 222 -12.98 7.41 24.81
C LEU A 222 -13.90 8.48 25.37
N GLN A 223 -14.97 8.07 26.01
CA GLN A 223 -15.76 8.94 26.85
C GLN A 223 -14.84 9.32 28.00
N GLY A 224 -14.20 10.52 27.87
CA GLY A 224 -13.50 11.14 28.95
C GLY A 224 -14.51 11.34 30.07
N GLY A 225 -14.42 10.50 31.11
CA GLY A 225 -15.17 10.68 32.32
C GLY A 225 -14.82 12.04 32.90
N ALA A 226 -15.83 12.92 32.92
CA ALA A 226 -15.82 14.06 33.82
C ALA A 226 -15.92 13.50 35.22
N ALA A 227 -14.96 13.79 36.05
CA ALA A 227 -15.00 13.80 37.51
C ALA A 227 -14.28 15.04 38.01
#